data_e45bfe32bf5c00c724ed63098d219eff
#
_entry.id   e45bfe32bf5c00c724ed63098d219eff
#
_cell.length_a   1.000
_cell.length_b   1.000
_cell.length_c   1.000
_cell.angle_alpha   90.00
_cell.angle_beta   90.00
_cell.angle_gamma   90.00
#
_symmetry.space_group_name_H-M   'P 1'
#
loop_
_entity.id
_entity.type
_entity.pdbx_description
1 polymer ?
#
loop_
_entity_poly.entity_id
_entity_poly.type
_entity_poly.pdbx_seq_one_letter_code
_entity_poly.pdbx_strand_id
1 'polypeptide(L)'
;MKSLWRSLPLVAVLAAGVGDATAAGRRTELVQYADVQVEVVAEGDGPAVVLLPSLARDSDDYDQVAEGLAAAGFHVLRPKPRGIGRSTGPMTNITLHDLARDIAEVVEKMGNGRAVIVGHAYGNWVARMTAADHPKLVRGVVIAAAAAKQYAPELTTAVTAAGNLALSNEERLAALRFAFFAPGNDPTVWLTGWHPEIRNSQRAAVAAVRQDEWWSGGTAPLLDLQAAQDPFKPESKRTEMKDEFGERVTIMVIPNASHALIPEQPKAVVEALTAWIKKLP
;
A
#
# COMPACT_ATOMS: atom_id res chain seq x y z
N MET A 1 -67.60 7.83 49.85
CA MET A 1 -66.63 8.64 49.10
C MET A 1 -65.53 7.70 48.63
N LYS A 2 -65.54 7.28 47.35
CA LYS A 2 -64.59 6.36 46.73
C LYS A 2 -63.70 7.19 45.77
N SER A 3 -62.41 7.28 46.11
CA SER A 3 -61.41 7.97 45.34
C SER A 3 -60.94 7.04 44.21
N LEU A 4 -61.16 7.47 42.95
CA LEU A 4 -60.65 6.82 41.75
C LEU A 4 -59.28 7.42 41.41
N TRP A 5 -58.21 6.65 41.58
CA TRP A 5 -56.89 6.97 41.06
C TRP A 5 -56.79 6.44 39.63
N ARG A 6 -56.69 7.34 38.67
CA ARG A 6 -56.37 7.02 37.27
C ARG A 6 -54.84 6.90 37.12
N SER A 7 -54.39 5.73 36.78
CA SER A 7 -53.02 5.44 36.38
C SER A 7 -52.80 5.93 34.95
N LEU A 8 -51.86 6.86 34.75
CA LEU A 8 -51.36 7.24 33.43
C LEU A 8 -50.29 6.23 32.98
N PRO A 9 -50.30 5.77 31.71
CA PRO A 9 -49.23 4.93 31.23
C PRO A 9 -47.96 5.76 30.96
N LEU A 10 -46.85 5.29 31.49
CA LEU A 10 -45.50 5.80 31.22
C LEU A 10 -45.12 5.38 29.79
N VAL A 11 -45.09 6.34 28.87
CA VAL A 11 -44.54 6.12 27.53
C VAL A 11 -43.02 6.17 27.64
N ALA A 12 -42.37 5.01 27.57
CA ALA A 12 -40.95 4.92 27.45
C ALA A 12 -40.54 5.31 26.01
N VAL A 13 -39.95 6.49 25.87
CA VAL A 13 -39.28 6.90 24.62
C VAL A 13 -37.97 6.12 24.56
N LEU A 14 -37.93 5.10 23.72
CA LEU A 14 -36.71 4.46 23.30
C LEU A 14 -35.90 5.48 22.44
N ALA A 15 -34.94 6.12 23.04
CA ALA A 15 -33.90 6.83 22.30
C ALA A 15 -33.09 5.78 21.51
N ALA A 16 -33.38 5.68 20.21
CA ALA A 16 -32.50 4.99 19.30
C ALA A 16 -31.16 5.74 19.30
N GLY A 17 -30.20 5.20 20.02
CA GLY A 17 -28.82 5.65 19.94
C GLY A 17 -28.36 5.48 18.48
N VAL A 18 -28.12 6.60 17.81
CA VAL A 18 -27.29 6.64 16.60
C VAL A 18 -25.91 6.20 17.08
N GLY A 19 -25.62 4.91 16.94
CA GLY A 19 -24.28 4.40 17.14
C GLY A 19 -23.42 5.08 16.10
N ASP A 20 -22.47 5.91 16.53
CA ASP A 20 -21.33 6.27 15.73
C ASP A 20 -20.79 4.98 15.15
N ALA A 21 -20.74 4.90 13.83
CA ALA A 21 -20.01 3.86 13.13
C ALA A 21 -18.53 4.11 13.46
N THR A 22 -18.08 3.54 14.60
CA THR A 22 -16.67 3.44 14.91
C THR A 22 -16.04 2.73 13.72
N ALA A 23 -15.06 3.39 13.09
CA ALA A 23 -14.21 2.81 12.07
C ALA A 23 -13.86 1.38 12.48
N ALA A 24 -14.09 0.41 11.59
CA ALA A 24 -13.87 -1.00 11.86
C ALA A 24 -12.52 -1.18 12.52
N GLY A 25 -12.52 -1.68 13.77
CA GLY A 25 -11.46 -1.47 14.75
C GLY A 25 -10.05 -1.69 14.25
N ARG A 26 -9.31 -0.61 14.07
CA ARG A 26 -7.86 -0.63 13.78
C ARG A 26 -7.15 -1.34 14.92
N ARG A 27 -6.40 -2.39 14.61
CA ARG A 27 -5.62 -3.18 15.56
C ARG A 27 -4.22 -3.41 15.03
N THR A 28 -3.29 -3.66 15.94
CA THR A 28 -1.90 -3.95 15.58
C THR A 28 -1.54 -5.34 16.11
N GLU A 29 -1.08 -6.19 15.21
CA GLU A 29 -0.71 -7.57 15.49
C GLU A 29 0.75 -7.83 15.13
N LEU A 30 1.32 -8.90 15.65
CA LEU A 30 2.68 -9.34 15.34
C LEU A 30 2.63 -10.71 14.68
N VAL A 31 3.16 -10.77 13.48
CA VAL A 31 3.42 -12.02 12.75
C VAL A 31 4.88 -12.40 12.98
N GLN A 32 5.08 -13.58 13.59
CA GLN A 32 6.43 -14.08 13.89
C GLN A 32 6.70 -15.37 13.13
N TYR A 33 7.89 -15.49 12.56
CA TYR A 33 8.39 -16.72 11.96
C TYR A 33 9.93 -16.69 11.95
N ALA A 34 10.57 -17.82 12.17
CA ALA A 34 12.02 -17.95 12.31
C ALA A 34 12.58 -16.82 13.23
N ASP A 35 13.50 -16.00 12.73
CA ASP A 35 14.11 -14.85 13.41
C ASP A 35 13.49 -13.48 12.96
N VAL A 36 12.34 -13.53 12.31
CA VAL A 36 11.62 -12.36 11.81
C VAL A 36 10.33 -12.11 12.59
N GLN A 37 10.08 -10.84 12.89
CA GLN A 37 8.81 -10.33 13.40
C GLN A 37 8.33 -9.21 12.49
N VAL A 38 7.08 -9.28 12.04
CA VAL A 38 6.42 -8.26 11.24
C VAL A 38 5.27 -7.65 12.03
N GLU A 39 5.32 -6.36 12.29
CA GLU A 39 4.20 -5.59 12.81
C GLU A 39 3.20 -5.32 11.69
N VAL A 40 1.94 -5.66 11.91
CA VAL A 40 0.86 -5.49 10.95
C VAL A 40 -0.23 -4.64 11.56
N VAL A 41 -0.55 -3.52 10.94
CA VAL A 41 -1.77 -2.76 11.25
C VAL A 41 -2.91 -3.36 10.42
N ALA A 42 -3.96 -3.82 11.09
CA ALA A 42 -5.10 -4.46 10.45
C ALA A 42 -6.38 -3.66 10.70
N GLU A 43 -7.22 -3.53 9.68
CA GLU A 43 -8.48 -2.79 9.69
C GLU A 43 -9.54 -3.51 8.88
N GLY A 44 -10.81 -3.44 9.31
CA GLY A 44 -11.93 -4.03 8.59
C GLY A 44 -11.95 -5.56 8.58
N ASP A 45 -12.98 -6.09 7.94
CA ASP A 45 -13.23 -7.52 7.77
C ASP A 45 -13.61 -7.81 6.32
N GLY A 46 -13.36 -9.05 5.85
CA GLY A 46 -13.68 -9.47 4.48
C GLY A 46 -12.47 -9.98 3.71
N PRO A 47 -12.49 -9.91 2.36
CA PRO A 47 -11.36 -10.35 1.55
C PRO A 47 -10.10 -9.52 1.83
N ALA A 48 -8.96 -10.20 1.99
CA ALA A 48 -7.72 -9.56 2.39
C ALA A 48 -7.09 -8.70 1.27
N VAL A 49 -6.63 -7.52 1.66
CA VAL A 49 -5.83 -6.60 0.84
C VAL A 49 -4.60 -6.18 1.64
N VAL A 50 -3.42 -6.48 1.13
CA VAL A 50 -2.13 -6.10 1.73
C VAL A 50 -1.61 -4.85 1.06
N LEU A 51 -1.21 -3.83 1.84
CA LEU A 51 -0.69 -2.55 1.34
C LEU A 51 0.79 -2.39 1.70
N LEU A 52 1.65 -2.27 0.67
CA LEU A 52 3.10 -2.19 0.80
C LEU A 52 3.61 -0.79 0.41
N PRO A 53 4.37 -0.11 1.30
CA PRO A 53 4.79 1.27 1.10
C PRO A 53 5.93 1.41 0.07
N SER A 54 6.20 2.65 -0.29
CA SER A 54 7.34 3.05 -1.13
C SER A 54 8.68 2.88 -0.40
N LEU A 55 9.79 3.09 -1.11
CA LEU A 55 11.17 2.99 -0.60
C LEU A 55 11.38 3.88 0.62
N ALA A 56 11.87 3.29 1.70
CA ALA A 56 12.14 3.99 2.96
C ALA A 56 10.94 4.75 3.54
N ARG A 57 9.71 4.28 3.26
CA ARG A 57 8.46 4.83 3.80
C ARG A 57 7.78 3.80 4.71
N ASP A 58 6.92 4.29 5.61
CA ASP A 58 6.06 3.46 6.44
C ASP A 58 4.71 3.20 5.75
N SER A 59 4.03 2.17 6.22
CA SER A 59 2.66 1.84 5.84
C SER A 59 1.62 2.91 6.25
N ASP A 60 2.01 3.87 7.08
CA ASP A 60 1.16 5.00 7.50
C ASP A 60 0.80 5.94 6.32
N ASP A 61 1.58 5.93 5.23
CA ASP A 61 1.21 6.61 3.98
C ASP A 61 -0.15 6.15 3.43
N TYR A 62 -0.61 4.98 3.84
CA TYR A 62 -1.86 4.38 3.38
C TYR A 62 -3.06 4.64 4.32
N ASP A 63 -2.95 5.43 5.37
CA ASP A 63 -4.03 5.59 6.37
C ASP A 63 -5.40 5.84 5.72
N GLN A 64 -5.52 6.85 4.86
CA GLN A 64 -6.80 7.17 4.20
C GLN A 64 -7.27 6.09 3.22
N VAL A 65 -6.35 5.43 2.53
CA VAL A 65 -6.69 4.32 1.61
C VAL A 65 -7.15 3.10 2.40
N ALA A 66 -6.50 2.80 3.52
CA ALA A 66 -6.85 1.68 4.37
C ALA A 66 -8.26 1.86 4.98
N GLU A 67 -8.55 3.04 5.54
CA GLU A 67 -9.89 3.39 6.05
C GLU A 67 -10.95 3.24 4.95
N GLY A 68 -10.69 3.75 3.75
CA GLY A 68 -11.62 3.67 2.63
C GLY A 68 -11.87 2.24 2.16
N LEU A 69 -10.83 1.39 2.10
CA LEU A 69 -10.97 -0.02 1.75
C LEU A 69 -11.67 -0.82 2.85
N ALA A 70 -11.37 -0.56 4.12
CA ALA A 70 -12.08 -1.17 5.25
C ALA A 70 -13.58 -0.84 5.22
N ALA A 71 -13.92 0.44 4.97
CA ALA A 71 -15.32 0.87 4.78
C ALA A 71 -15.98 0.23 3.54
N ALA A 72 -15.20 -0.14 2.51
CA ALA A 72 -15.68 -0.85 1.32
C ALA A 72 -15.84 -2.38 1.54
N GLY A 73 -15.56 -2.89 2.75
CA GLY A 73 -15.74 -4.29 3.16
C GLY A 73 -14.54 -5.18 2.88
N PHE A 74 -13.33 -4.64 2.95
CA PHE A 74 -12.09 -5.41 2.86
C PHE A 74 -11.40 -5.52 4.21
N HIS A 75 -10.70 -6.63 4.42
CA HIS A 75 -9.72 -6.80 5.49
C HIS A 75 -8.39 -6.26 5.03
N VAL A 76 -8.01 -5.10 5.51
CA VAL A 76 -6.79 -4.38 5.10
C VAL A 76 -5.65 -4.71 6.04
N LEU A 77 -4.54 -5.18 5.49
CA LEU A 77 -3.33 -5.54 6.20
C LEU A 77 -2.18 -4.62 5.75
N ARG A 78 -1.59 -3.92 6.69
CA ARG A 78 -0.47 -3.00 6.46
C ARG A 78 0.77 -3.45 7.22
N PRO A 79 1.56 -4.39 6.66
CA PRO A 79 2.82 -4.79 7.28
C PRO A 79 3.81 -3.63 7.24
N LYS A 80 4.41 -3.34 8.38
CA LYS A 80 5.53 -2.40 8.46
C LYS A 80 6.80 -3.08 7.98
N PRO A 81 7.62 -2.42 7.14
CA PRO A 81 8.92 -2.97 6.73
C PRO A 81 9.82 -3.31 7.92
N ARG A 82 10.72 -4.28 7.75
CA ARG A 82 11.76 -4.59 8.75
C ARG A 82 12.53 -3.32 9.12
N GLY A 83 12.74 -3.10 10.42
CA GLY A 83 13.38 -1.92 10.99
C GLY A 83 12.42 -0.78 11.32
N ILE A 84 11.13 -0.90 11.02
CA ILE A 84 10.11 0.10 11.37
C ILE A 84 9.17 -0.45 12.45
N GLY A 85 8.83 0.38 13.42
CA GLY A 85 7.97 -0.01 14.54
C GLY A 85 8.55 -1.20 15.28
N ARG A 86 7.74 -2.26 15.45
CA ARG A 86 8.16 -3.53 16.07
C ARG A 86 8.58 -4.59 15.05
N SER A 87 8.69 -4.24 13.78
CA SER A 87 9.17 -5.15 12.74
C SER A 87 10.68 -5.32 12.84
N THR A 88 11.14 -6.56 13.03
CA THR A 88 12.54 -6.91 13.21
C THR A 88 12.92 -8.12 12.33
N GLY A 89 14.21 -8.30 12.11
CA GLY A 89 14.78 -9.40 11.33
C GLY A 89 16.11 -9.01 10.71
N PRO A 90 16.75 -9.90 9.97
CA PRO A 90 17.97 -9.57 9.22
C PRO A 90 17.77 -8.39 8.28
N MET A 91 18.73 -7.45 8.27
CA MET A 91 18.73 -6.25 7.44
C MET A 91 19.87 -6.26 6.42
N THR A 92 20.74 -7.27 6.48
CA THR A 92 21.88 -7.47 5.57
C THR A 92 21.83 -8.87 4.99
N ASN A 93 22.40 -9.05 3.81
CA ASN A 93 22.41 -10.34 3.09
C ASN A 93 20.99 -10.90 2.86
N ILE A 94 20.05 -10.01 2.64
CA ILE A 94 18.66 -10.35 2.29
C ILE A 94 18.37 -9.99 0.83
N THR A 95 17.34 -10.62 0.29
CA THR A 95 16.89 -10.47 -1.08
C THR A 95 15.42 -10.07 -1.13
N LEU A 96 14.89 -9.81 -2.32
CA LEU A 96 13.43 -9.65 -2.48
C LEU A 96 12.65 -10.91 -2.10
N HIS A 97 13.24 -12.11 -2.22
CA HIS A 97 12.61 -13.37 -1.78
C HIS A 97 12.35 -13.38 -0.27
N ASP A 98 13.30 -12.86 0.53
CA ASP A 98 13.13 -12.76 1.98
C ASP A 98 11.99 -11.80 2.35
N LEU A 99 11.92 -10.66 1.67
CA LEU A 99 10.84 -9.69 1.86
C LEU A 99 9.49 -10.20 1.35
N ALA A 100 9.49 -10.96 0.26
CA ALA A 100 8.29 -11.64 -0.24
C ALA A 100 7.78 -12.69 0.75
N ARG A 101 8.69 -13.40 1.43
CA ARG A 101 8.33 -14.35 2.49
C ARG A 101 7.68 -13.64 3.68
N ASP A 102 8.15 -12.45 4.09
CA ASP A 102 7.49 -11.66 5.14
C ASP A 102 5.99 -11.46 4.82
N ILE A 103 5.70 -11.12 3.57
CA ILE A 103 4.34 -10.87 3.12
C ILE A 103 3.53 -12.17 3.02
N ALA A 104 4.14 -13.25 2.55
CA ALA A 104 3.51 -14.57 2.51
C ALA A 104 3.08 -15.03 3.91
N GLU A 105 3.95 -14.89 4.92
CA GLU A 105 3.64 -15.23 6.33
C GLU A 105 2.50 -14.36 6.89
N VAL A 106 2.45 -13.07 6.52
CA VAL A 106 1.32 -12.20 6.88
C VAL A 106 0.02 -12.69 6.25
N VAL A 107 0.04 -13.03 4.95
CA VAL A 107 -1.15 -13.54 4.26
C VAL A 107 -1.60 -14.89 4.83
N GLU A 108 -0.69 -15.80 5.12
CA GLU A 108 -1.00 -17.11 5.70
C GLU A 108 -1.67 -17.00 7.07
N LYS A 109 -1.16 -16.10 7.92
CA LYS A 109 -1.64 -15.97 9.32
C LYS A 109 -2.84 -15.06 9.47
N MET A 110 -3.01 -14.07 8.61
CA MET A 110 -4.02 -13.01 8.77
C MET A 110 -4.93 -12.84 7.55
N GLY A 111 -4.54 -13.35 6.37
CA GLY A 111 -5.22 -13.08 5.10
C GLY A 111 -6.40 -13.99 4.77
N ASN A 112 -6.77 -14.94 5.64
CA ASN A 112 -7.87 -15.89 5.41
C ASN A 112 -7.76 -16.66 4.07
N GLY A 113 -6.54 -17.03 3.69
CA GLY A 113 -6.24 -17.82 2.50
C GLY A 113 -5.48 -17.06 1.42
N ARG A 114 -6.13 -16.16 0.69
CA ARG A 114 -5.51 -15.42 -0.42
C ARG A 114 -5.75 -13.93 -0.30
N ALA A 115 -4.76 -13.12 -0.70
CA ALA A 115 -4.87 -11.67 -0.65
C ALA A 115 -4.62 -11.02 -2.03
N VAL A 116 -5.17 -9.83 -2.23
CA VAL A 116 -4.66 -8.88 -3.22
C VAL A 116 -3.51 -8.10 -2.60
N ILE A 117 -2.38 -8.02 -3.28
CA ILE A 117 -1.21 -7.29 -2.77
C ILE A 117 -1.03 -6.02 -3.59
N VAL A 118 -1.11 -4.89 -2.90
CA VAL A 118 -0.95 -3.54 -3.47
C VAL A 118 0.44 -3.04 -3.08
N GLY A 119 1.29 -2.79 -4.06
CA GLY A 119 2.63 -2.24 -3.82
C GLY A 119 2.81 -0.88 -4.48
N HIS A 120 3.13 0.14 -3.68
CA HIS A 120 3.44 1.47 -4.17
C HIS A 120 4.92 1.62 -4.44
N ALA A 121 5.29 2.10 -5.63
CA ALA A 121 6.68 2.33 -6.02
C ALA A 121 7.57 1.12 -5.68
N TYR A 122 8.50 1.22 -4.73
CA TYR A 122 9.31 0.09 -4.26
C TYR A 122 8.47 -1.12 -3.82
N GLY A 123 7.37 -0.89 -3.11
CA GLY A 123 6.49 -1.95 -2.61
C GLY A 123 5.94 -2.86 -3.72
N ASN A 124 5.86 -2.37 -4.97
CA ASN A 124 5.43 -3.20 -6.10
C ASN A 124 6.43 -4.31 -6.45
N TRP A 125 7.73 -4.12 -6.19
CA TRP A 125 8.73 -5.16 -6.43
C TRP A 125 8.54 -6.31 -5.44
N VAL A 126 8.32 -5.98 -4.16
CA VAL A 126 7.99 -6.97 -3.12
C VAL A 126 6.67 -7.67 -3.46
N ALA A 127 5.63 -6.93 -3.86
CA ALA A 127 4.33 -7.50 -4.23
C ALA A 127 4.43 -8.48 -5.40
N ARG A 128 5.19 -8.12 -6.45
CA ARG A 128 5.43 -8.99 -7.61
C ARG A 128 6.26 -10.21 -7.24
N MET A 129 7.31 -10.05 -6.42
CA MET A 129 8.11 -11.18 -5.93
C MET A 129 7.26 -12.13 -5.09
N THR A 130 6.41 -11.59 -4.22
CA THR A 130 5.47 -12.43 -3.45
C THR A 130 4.56 -13.26 -4.37
N ALA A 131 4.06 -12.68 -5.45
CA ALA A 131 3.23 -13.41 -6.39
C ALA A 131 4.01 -14.44 -7.22
N ALA A 132 5.28 -14.18 -7.50
CA ALA A 132 6.15 -15.16 -8.18
C ALA A 132 6.49 -16.34 -7.28
N ASP A 133 6.88 -16.10 -6.03
CA ASP A 133 7.31 -17.13 -5.09
C ASP A 133 6.14 -17.89 -4.43
N HIS A 134 5.05 -17.17 -4.14
CA HIS A 134 3.90 -17.68 -3.38
C HIS A 134 2.56 -17.54 -4.14
N PRO A 135 2.45 -18.06 -5.38
CA PRO A 135 1.29 -17.83 -6.26
C PRO A 135 -0.04 -18.29 -5.67
N LYS A 136 0.00 -19.27 -4.77
CA LYS A 136 -1.21 -19.81 -4.10
C LYS A 136 -1.81 -18.82 -3.09
N LEU A 137 -1.02 -17.88 -2.57
CA LEU A 137 -1.44 -16.88 -1.58
C LEU A 137 -1.89 -15.57 -2.23
N VAL A 138 -1.63 -15.39 -3.53
CA VAL A 138 -1.89 -14.12 -4.22
C VAL A 138 -3.09 -14.27 -5.14
N ARG A 139 -4.12 -13.46 -4.90
CA ARG A 139 -5.33 -13.37 -5.74
C ARG A 139 -5.13 -12.41 -6.91
N GLY A 140 -4.33 -11.37 -6.73
CA GLY A 140 -3.97 -10.38 -7.72
C GLY A 140 -2.92 -9.42 -7.18
N VAL A 141 -2.23 -8.72 -8.07
CA VAL A 141 -1.21 -7.73 -7.72
C VAL A 141 -1.59 -6.38 -8.29
N VAL A 142 -1.52 -5.35 -7.45
CA VAL A 142 -1.63 -3.96 -7.90
C VAL A 142 -0.24 -3.31 -7.83
N ILE A 143 0.22 -2.83 -8.98
CA ILE A 143 1.45 -2.06 -9.10
C ILE A 143 1.09 -0.58 -9.17
N ALA A 144 1.08 0.09 -8.00
CA ALA A 144 0.67 1.47 -7.86
C ALA A 144 1.87 2.41 -8.09
N ALA A 145 1.74 3.36 -9.02
CA ALA A 145 2.81 4.29 -9.42
C ALA A 145 4.16 3.57 -9.61
N ALA A 146 4.13 2.44 -10.33
CA ALA A 146 5.33 1.67 -10.63
C ALA A 146 6.12 2.34 -11.76
N ALA A 147 7.43 2.45 -11.58
CA ALA A 147 8.32 2.93 -12.62
C ALA A 147 8.31 2.01 -13.85
N ALA A 148 8.56 2.58 -15.02
CA ALA A 148 8.90 1.84 -16.23
C ALA A 148 10.19 1.04 -16.04
N LYS A 149 10.48 0.05 -16.90
CA LYS A 149 11.74 -0.72 -16.85
C LYS A 149 12.97 0.18 -16.84
N GLN A 150 12.89 1.29 -17.54
CA GLN A 150 13.92 2.31 -17.60
C GLN A 150 13.31 3.70 -17.44
N TYR A 151 13.90 4.50 -16.59
CA TYR A 151 13.51 5.89 -16.33
C TYR A 151 14.77 6.78 -16.20
N ALA A 152 14.59 8.09 -16.23
CA ALA A 152 15.68 9.06 -16.23
C ALA A 152 16.52 9.00 -14.93
N PRO A 153 17.86 8.94 -15.01
CA PRO A 153 18.72 8.78 -13.82
C PRO A 153 18.59 9.90 -12.78
N GLU A 154 18.25 11.12 -13.19
CA GLU A 154 18.02 12.27 -12.31
C GLU A 154 16.90 12.04 -11.32
N LEU A 155 15.91 11.19 -11.65
CA LEU A 155 14.86 10.82 -10.73
C LEU A 155 15.39 10.01 -9.55
N THR A 156 16.42 9.17 -9.76
CA THR A 156 17.09 8.47 -8.64
C THR A 156 17.79 9.43 -7.68
N THR A 157 18.36 10.51 -8.23
CA THR A 157 18.95 11.59 -7.42
C THR A 157 17.89 12.30 -6.59
N ALA A 158 16.74 12.62 -7.20
CA ALA A 158 15.62 13.24 -6.49
C ALA A 158 15.04 12.33 -5.38
N VAL A 159 14.92 11.02 -5.62
CA VAL A 159 14.52 10.05 -4.57
C VAL A 159 15.49 10.09 -3.38
N THR A 160 16.79 10.20 -3.67
CA THR A 160 17.80 10.26 -2.62
C THR A 160 17.71 11.58 -1.84
N ALA A 161 17.53 12.70 -2.51
CA ALA A 161 17.41 14.02 -1.89
C ALA A 161 16.14 14.14 -1.04
N ALA A 162 14.97 13.70 -1.55
CA ALA A 162 13.70 13.73 -0.83
C ALA A 162 13.77 13.03 0.54
N GLY A 163 14.42 11.85 0.59
CA GLY A 163 14.57 11.05 1.81
C GLY A 163 15.80 11.36 2.64
N ASN A 164 16.61 12.38 2.28
CA ASN A 164 17.80 12.75 3.03
C ASN A 164 17.48 13.79 4.11
N LEU A 165 17.38 13.33 5.37
CA LEU A 165 17.05 14.18 6.51
C LEU A 165 18.14 15.20 6.89
N ALA A 166 19.36 15.11 6.31
CA ALA A 166 20.42 16.08 6.50
C ALA A 166 20.28 17.32 5.58
N LEU A 167 19.44 17.24 4.54
CA LEU A 167 19.13 18.39 3.68
C LEU A 167 18.06 19.29 4.31
N SER A 168 18.05 20.54 3.92
CA SER A 168 16.99 21.49 4.31
C SER A 168 15.62 21.05 3.77
N ASN A 169 14.55 21.50 4.43
CA ASN A 169 13.19 21.23 3.93
C ASN A 169 12.98 21.82 2.53
N GLU A 170 13.61 22.93 2.20
CA GLU A 170 13.51 23.57 0.88
C GLU A 170 14.11 22.66 -0.21
N GLU A 171 15.31 22.12 0.00
CA GLU A 171 15.97 21.21 -0.93
C GLU A 171 15.14 19.91 -1.09
N ARG A 172 14.62 19.37 0.00
CA ARG A 172 13.77 18.19 0.00
C ARG A 172 12.44 18.44 -0.73
N LEU A 173 11.80 19.58 -0.49
CA LEU A 173 10.59 19.99 -1.20
C LEU A 173 10.83 20.17 -2.70
N ALA A 174 11.97 20.72 -3.10
CA ALA A 174 12.33 20.80 -4.53
C ALA A 174 12.40 19.41 -5.17
N ALA A 175 13.04 18.45 -4.51
CA ALA A 175 13.11 17.07 -4.96
C ALA A 175 11.73 16.39 -4.99
N LEU A 176 10.88 16.62 -3.99
CA LEU A 176 9.52 16.09 -3.92
C LEU A 176 8.64 16.65 -5.06
N ARG A 177 8.70 17.95 -5.33
CA ARG A 177 7.97 18.57 -6.47
C ARG A 177 8.46 18.06 -7.82
N PHE A 178 9.76 17.81 -7.94
CA PHE A 178 10.34 17.35 -9.20
C PHE A 178 9.95 15.92 -9.55
N ALA A 179 9.94 15.01 -8.56
CA ALA A 179 9.84 13.59 -8.84
C ALA A 179 8.56 12.90 -8.31
N PHE A 180 7.86 13.49 -7.36
CA PHE A 180 6.84 12.75 -6.60
C PHE A 180 5.44 13.36 -6.64
N PHE A 181 5.32 14.69 -6.65
CA PHE A 181 4.02 15.36 -6.52
C PHE A 181 3.65 16.10 -7.80
N ALA A 182 2.42 15.93 -8.22
CA ALA A 182 1.85 16.67 -9.33
C ALA A 182 1.65 18.17 -8.95
N PRO A 183 1.74 19.09 -9.93
CA PRO A 183 1.46 20.49 -9.70
C PRO A 183 0.07 20.70 -9.06
N GLY A 184 0.02 21.49 -7.99
CA GLY A 184 -1.20 21.77 -7.23
C GLY A 184 -1.43 20.86 -6.02
N ASN A 185 -0.72 19.75 -5.90
CA ASN A 185 -0.75 18.89 -4.72
C ASN A 185 0.32 19.34 -3.69
N ASP A 186 0.08 19.01 -2.43
CA ASP A 186 0.95 19.45 -1.32
C ASP A 186 2.07 18.43 -1.03
N PRO A 187 3.34 18.74 -1.39
CA PRO A 187 4.47 17.85 -1.12
C PRO A 187 4.91 17.86 0.36
N THR A 188 4.41 18.79 1.17
CA THR A 188 4.84 18.91 2.58
C THR A 188 4.47 17.70 3.40
N VAL A 189 3.42 16.95 3.01
CA VAL A 189 2.99 15.71 3.64
C VAL A 189 4.09 14.63 3.63
N TRP A 190 5.07 14.73 2.73
CA TRP A 190 6.22 13.83 2.67
C TRP A 190 7.53 14.43 3.19
N LEU A 191 7.49 15.55 3.91
CA LEU A 191 8.65 16.00 4.70
C LEU A 191 8.92 15.10 5.91
N THR A 192 7.93 14.34 6.37
CA THR A 192 8.03 13.37 7.45
C THR A 192 7.82 11.94 6.96
N GLY A 193 7.95 10.95 7.85
CA GLY A 193 7.70 9.54 7.54
C GLY A 193 8.77 8.86 6.70
N TRP A 194 9.97 9.43 6.60
CA TRP A 194 11.12 8.80 5.97
C TRP A 194 11.95 8.02 6.99
N HIS A 195 12.38 6.85 6.57
CA HIS A 195 13.20 5.89 7.32
C HIS A 195 14.49 5.59 6.55
N PRO A 196 15.46 6.54 6.51
CA PRO A 196 16.68 6.37 5.72
C PRO A 196 17.52 5.17 6.17
N GLU A 197 17.38 4.74 7.40
CA GLU A 197 18.08 3.58 7.98
C GLU A 197 17.75 2.26 7.29
N ILE A 198 16.52 2.08 6.77
CA ILE A 198 16.13 0.85 6.06
C ILE A 198 16.40 0.92 4.54
N ARG A 199 16.62 2.11 3.98
CA ARG A 199 16.75 2.32 2.54
C ARG A 199 17.85 1.47 1.91
N ASN A 200 19.00 1.37 2.56
CA ASN A 200 20.14 0.63 2.03
C ASN A 200 19.86 -0.88 1.99
N SER A 201 19.21 -1.40 3.04
CA SER A 201 18.76 -2.79 3.09
C SER A 201 17.77 -3.11 1.97
N GLN A 202 16.78 -2.26 1.78
CA GLN A 202 15.78 -2.41 0.72
C GLN A 202 16.40 -2.37 -0.68
N ARG A 203 17.33 -1.45 -0.93
CA ARG A 203 18.03 -1.36 -2.22
C ARG A 203 18.95 -2.56 -2.45
N ALA A 204 19.66 -3.02 -1.42
CA ALA A 204 20.50 -4.21 -1.51
C ALA A 204 19.67 -5.46 -1.82
N ALA A 205 18.52 -5.61 -1.19
CA ALA A 205 17.61 -6.73 -1.43
C ALA A 205 17.15 -6.81 -2.90
N VAL A 206 16.86 -5.67 -3.52
CA VAL A 206 16.51 -5.61 -4.95
C VAL A 206 17.71 -5.91 -5.84
N ALA A 207 18.86 -5.32 -5.54
CA ALA A 207 20.08 -5.50 -6.34
C ALA A 207 20.61 -6.95 -6.32
N ALA A 208 20.22 -7.73 -5.32
CA ALA A 208 20.58 -9.14 -5.18
C ALA A 208 19.76 -10.10 -6.08
N VAL A 209 18.70 -9.61 -6.75
CA VAL A 209 17.78 -10.42 -7.55
C VAL A 209 17.69 -9.85 -8.96
N ARG A 210 17.67 -10.72 -9.98
CA ARG A 210 17.50 -10.26 -11.36
C ARG A 210 16.07 -9.77 -11.58
N GLN A 211 15.89 -8.77 -12.43
CA GLN A 211 14.59 -8.17 -12.70
C GLN A 211 13.58 -9.19 -13.28
N ASP A 212 14.02 -10.14 -14.09
CA ASP A 212 13.16 -11.13 -14.71
C ASP A 212 12.52 -12.10 -13.71
N GLU A 213 13.10 -12.26 -12.51
CA GLU A 213 12.54 -13.14 -11.47
C GLU A 213 11.24 -12.57 -10.85
N TRP A 214 11.10 -11.26 -10.78
CA TRP A 214 9.93 -10.61 -10.19
C TRP A 214 9.10 -9.78 -11.18
N TRP A 215 9.66 -9.38 -12.33
CA TRP A 215 9.01 -8.43 -13.23
C TRP A 215 7.62 -8.84 -13.69
N SER A 216 7.41 -10.11 -13.96
CA SER A 216 6.11 -10.64 -14.34
C SER A 216 5.05 -10.63 -13.22
N GLY A 217 5.46 -10.66 -11.94
CA GLY A 217 4.54 -10.91 -10.83
C GLY A 217 3.88 -12.29 -10.93
N GLY A 218 4.64 -13.30 -11.36
CA GLY A 218 4.14 -14.67 -11.56
C GLY A 218 3.03 -14.72 -12.63
N THR A 219 1.94 -15.42 -12.32
CA THR A 219 0.77 -15.57 -13.22
C THR A 219 -0.48 -14.85 -12.73
N ALA A 220 -0.40 -14.12 -11.62
CA ALA A 220 -1.54 -13.42 -11.04
C ALA A 220 -2.09 -12.31 -11.98
N PRO A 221 -3.39 -12.02 -11.94
CA PRO A 221 -3.93 -10.79 -12.55
C PRO A 221 -3.20 -9.55 -12.02
N LEU A 222 -2.90 -8.61 -12.92
CA LEU A 222 -2.20 -7.36 -12.57
C LEU A 222 -3.09 -6.14 -12.81
N LEU A 223 -3.12 -5.23 -11.85
CA LEU A 223 -3.58 -3.86 -12.06
C LEU A 223 -2.36 -2.94 -12.10
N ASP A 224 -2.10 -2.34 -13.24
CA ASP A 224 -1.14 -1.24 -13.39
C ASP A 224 -1.87 0.07 -13.10
N LEU A 225 -1.85 0.48 -11.82
CA LEU A 225 -2.49 1.69 -11.33
C LEU A 225 -1.50 2.86 -11.44
N GLN A 226 -1.66 3.63 -12.51
CA GLN A 226 -0.73 4.66 -12.92
C GLN A 226 -1.20 6.04 -12.46
N ALA A 227 -0.27 6.92 -12.13
CA ALA A 227 -0.52 8.34 -11.96
C ALA A 227 -0.27 9.08 -13.29
N ALA A 228 -1.19 9.99 -13.66
CA ALA A 228 -1.15 10.62 -14.98
C ALA A 228 0.09 11.49 -15.22
N GLN A 229 0.73 11.99 -14.15
CA GLN A 229 1.87 12.90 -14.21
C GLN A 229 3.15 12.29 -13.59
N ASP A 230 3.21 10.95 -13.50
CA ASP A 230 4.36 10.25 -12.94
C ASP A 230 5.57 10.29 -13.90
N PRO A 231 6.68 10.99 -13.54
CA PRO A 231 7.85 11.06 -14.39
C PRO A 231 8.61 9.71 -14.48
N PHE A 232 8.40 8.79 -13.53
CA PHE A 232 8.97 7.45 -13.57
C PHE A 232 8.27 6.54 -14.59
N LYS A 233 7.03 6.89 -15.00
CA LYS A 233 6.28 6.17 -16.03
C LYS A 233 5.60 7.15 -16.99
N PRO A 234 6.36 7.82 -17.87
CA PRO A 234 5.81 8.77 -18.83
C PRO A 234 4.81 8.09 -19.77
N GLU A 235 3.98 8.89 -20.43
CA GLU A 235 2.89 8.41 -21.27
C GLU A 235 3.34 7.38 -22.33
N SER A 236 4.51 7.57 -22.91
CA SER A 236 5.11 6.65 -23.88
C SER A 236 5.45 5.25 -23.32
N LYS A 237 5.40 5.08 -22.01
CA LYS A 237 5.69 3.81 -21.31
C LYS A 237 4.47 3.20 -20.61
N ARG A 238 3.30 3.80 -20.74
CA ARG A 238 2.10 3.36 -20.02
C ARG A 238 1.62 1.97 -20.39
N THR A 239 1.85 1.53 -21.61
CA THR A 239 1.42 0.21 -22.08
C THR A 239 2.44 -0.91 -21.88
N GLU A 240 3.67 -0.59 -21.46
CA GLU A 240 4.81 -1.51 -21.35
C GLU A 240 4.46 -2.86 -20.70
N MET A 241 3.73 -2.85 -19.58
CA MET A 241 3.31 -4.07 -18.90
C MET A 241 2.24 -4.85 -19.67
N LYS A 242 1.28 -4.14 -20.27
CA LYS A 242 0.21 -4.76 -21.06
C LYS A 242 0.74 -5.33 -22.37
N ASP A 243 1.67 -4.64 -23.01
CA ASP A 243 2.31 -5.10 -24.25
C ASP A 243 3.10 -6.39 -24.01
N GLU A 244 3.71 -6.52 -22.82
CA GLU A 244 4.51 -7.69 -22.47
C GLU A 244 3.66 -8.87 -21.93
N PHE A 245 2.62 -8.61 -21.13
CA PHE A 245 1.87 -9.64 -20.40
C PHE A 245 0.40 -9.77 -20.82
N GLY A 246 -0.03 -9.01 -21.81
CA GLY A 246 -1.35 -9.17 -22.44
C GLY A 246 -2.54 -8.92 -21.50
N GLU A 247 -3.59 -9.71 -21.69
CA GLU A 247 -4.91 -9.48 -21.09
C GLU A 247 -4.96 -9.62 -19.57
N ARG A 248 -3.96 -10.24 -18.94
CA ARG A 248 -3.91 -10.30 -17.48
C ARG A 248 -3.57 -8.95 -16.83
N VAL A 249 -3.14 -7.94 -17.63
CA VAL A 249 -2.84 -6.58 -17.17
C VAL A 249 -4.02 -5.66 -17.47
N THR A 250 -4.60 -5.11 -16.42
CA THR A 250 -5.53 -3.98 -16.49
C THR A 250 -4.75 -2.70 -16.23
N ILE A 251 -4.95 -1.67 -17.06
CA ILE A 251 -4.37 -0.35 -16.84
C ILE A 251 -5.48 0.59 -16.35
N MET A 252 -5.22 1.31 -15.25
CA MET A 252 -6.04 2.42 -14.78
C MET A 252 -5.14 3.62 -14.53
N VAL A 253 -5.55 4.81 -14.98
CA VAL A 253 -4.79 6.05 -14.83
C VAL A 253 -5.55 7.00 -13.93
N ILE A 254 -4.91 7.44 -12.85
CA ILE A 254 -5.47 8.41 -11.91
C ILE A 254 -5.00 9.81 -12.32
N PRO A 255 -5.93 10.74 -12.63
CA PRO A 255 -5.59 12.12 -12.97
C PRO A 255 -5.11 12.90 -11.76
N ASN A 256 -4.45 14.03 -12.00
CA ASN A 256 -3.96 14.96 -10.95
C ASN A 256 -3.09 14.28 -9.89
N ALA A 257 -2.28 13.32 -10.30
CA ALA A 257 -1.37 12.57 -9.44
C ALA A 257 -0.04 12.32 -10.13
N SER A 258 1.00 12.18 -9.35
CA SER A 258 2.34 11.81 -9.76
C SER A 258 2.81 10.58 -8.97
N HIS A 259 4.11 10.42 -8.75
CA HIS A 259 4.68 9.22 -8.12
C HIS A 259 4.23 9.00 -6.67
N ALA A 260 3.86 10.05 -5.93
CA ALA A 260 3.25 9.96 -4.60
C ALA A 260 1.73 9.68 -4.65
N LEU A 261 1.28 8.87 -5.59
CA LEU A 261 -0.13 8.57 -5.90
C LEU A 261 -1.02 8.36 -4.67
N ILE A 262 -0.50 7.64 -3.67
CA ILE A 262 -1.27 7.23 -2.49
C ILE A 262 -1.74 8.43 -1.66
N PRO A 263 -0.88 9.34 -1.21
CA PRO A 263 -1.33 10.53 -0.48
C PRO A 263 -1.95 11.60 -1.38
N GLU A 264 -1.64 11.63 -2.68
CA GLU A 264 -2.17 12.63 -3.59
C GLU A 264 -3.66 12.41 -3.91
N GLN A 265 -4.07 11.15 -4.16
CA GLN A 265 -5.43 10.84 -4.62
C GLN A 265 -6.02 9.60 -3.89
N PRO A 266 -6.09 9.60 -2.55
CA PRO A 266 -6.49 8.41 -1.78
C PRO A 266 -7.89 7.91 -2.15
N LYS A 267 -8.87 8.80 -2.39
CA LYS A 267 -10.24 8.42 -2.77
C LYS A 267 -10.28 7.72 -4.13
N ALA A 268 -9.61 8.29 -5.14
CA ALA A 268 -9.56 7.69 -6.47
C ALA A 268 -8.83 6.34 -6.45
N VAL A 269 -7.79 6.21 -5.62
CA VAL A 269 -7.10 4.93 -5.38
C VAL A 269 -8.06 3.90 -4.79
N VAL A 270 -8.82 4.24 -3.75
CA VAL A 270 -9.83 3.35 -3.14
C VAL A 270 -10.87 2.90 -4.15
N GLU A 271 -11.41 3.83 -4.95
CA GLU A 271 -12.39 3.54 -5.99
C GLU A 271 -11.83 2.57 -7.05
N ALA A 272 -10.62 2.84 -7.55
CA ALA A 272 -9.96 2.00 -8.55
C ALA A 272 -9.67 0.59 -8.01
N LEU A 273 -9.12 0.48 -6.81
CA LEU A 273 -8.84 -0.79 -6.15
C LEU A 273 -10.13 -1.58 -5.93
N THR A 274 -11.16 -0.96 -5.35
CA THR A 274 -12.44 -1.59 -5.09
C THR A 274 -13.09 -2.12 -6.38
N ALA A 275 -13.11 -1.30 -7.43
CA ALA A 275 -13.71 -1.66 -8.70
C ALA A 275 -12.98 -2.83 -9.38
N TRP A 276 -11.65 -2.89 -9.28
CA TRP A 276 -10.86 -3.95 -9.87
C TRP A 276 -10.92 -5.24 -9.04
N ILE A 277 -10.77 -5.16 -7.71
CA ILE A 277 -10.77 -6.34 -6.83
C ILE A 277 -12.09 -7.09 -6.90
N LYS A 278 -13.23 -6.39 -7.00
CA LYS A 278 -14.57 -7.00 -7.13
C LYS A 278 -14.77 -7.79 -8.43
N LYS A 279 -13.92 -7.59 -9.44
CA LYS A 279 -13.96 -8.32 -10.72
C LYS A 279 -13.05 -9.56 -10.73
N LEU A 280 -12.17 -9.69 -9.75
CA LEU A 280 -11.28 -10.85 -9.65
C LEU A 280 -12.07 -12.11 -9.29
N PRO A 281 -11.68 -13.28 -9.85
CA PRO A 281 -12.28 -14.55 -9.54
C PRO A 281 -12.03 -15.00 -8.09
#